data_795c07967185674b0dea54a866edf6af
#
_entry.id   795c07967185674b0dea54a866edf6af
#
_cell.length_a   1.000
_cell.length_b   1.000
_cell.length_c   1.000
_cell.angle_alpha   90.00
_cell.angle_beta   90.00
_cell.angle_gamma   90.00
#
_symmetry.space_group_name_H-M   'P 1'
#
loop_
_entity.id
_entity.type
_entity.pdbx_description
1 polymer ?
#
loop_
_entity_poly.entity_id
_entity_poly.type
_entity_poly.pdbx_seq_one_letter_code
_entity_poly.pdbx_strand_id
1 'polypeptide(L)'
;MSNKNKKLGLGIVAVAAAGAGLVYAAQKTSQQKVKKIAKAAPPVDYRNTERGKYEKNSKGIYYTNGNYEAFARPKKPEGVDDKNAYIVGSGLAALATACFLVRDGQMPGSHIHILEAMDVAGGACDGIFDPTRGYVMRGGREMENHFECLWDLFRSIPSLEIEGASVLDEYYWLNKEDPNYSLCRATENRGEDAHTDGKFNLSQKGCMEVMKLFMTKDEDLYDKTIEDVFDEEVFDSTFWLYWRTMFAFENWHSALEMKLYFQRFIHHISGLPDFSALKFTRYNQYESLILPMKKYLEDAGVEFQFNTEVTNVIFDIKDGKKVACLLYTSPSPRDM
;
A
#
# COMPACT_ATOMS: atom_id res chain seq x y z
N MET A 1 17.90 -14.24 44.14
CA MET A 1 17.55 -14.11 42.71
C MET A 1 18.83 -14.14 41.89
N SER A 2 18.95 -15.18 41.10
CA SER A 2 20.20 -15.67 40.52
C SER A 2 20.76 -14.80 39.41
N ASN A 3 22.06 -14.62 39.41
CA ASN A 3 22.85 -13.90 38.39
C ASN A 3 22.70 -14.45 36.95
N LYS A 4 22.04 -15.59 36.78
CA LYS A 4 21.72 -16.18 35.47
C LYS A 4 20.64 -15.39 34.70
N ASN A 5 19.62 -14.84 35.38
CA ASN A 5 18.54 -14.10 34.73
C ASN A 5 18.98 -12.71 34.24
N LYS A 6 20.00 -12.11 34.88
CA LYS A 6 20.59 -10.87 34.39
C LYS A 6 21.40 -11.04 33.10
N LYS A 7 22.08 -12.19 32.94
CA LYS A 7 22.87 -12.45 31.71
C LYS A 7 21.99 -12.83 30.52
N LEU A 8 20.84 -13.45 30.74
CA LEU A 8 19.91 -13.76 29.64
C LEU A 8 19.16 -12.52 29.17
N GLY A 9 18.72 -11.66 30.09
CA GLY A 9 18.11 -10.37 29.73
C GLY A 9 19.05 -9.44 28.94
N LEU A 10 20.34 -9.44 29.27
CA LEU A 10 21.35 -8.70 28.50
C LEU A 10 21.57 -9.29 27.10
N GLY A 11 21.44 -10.61 26.93
CA GLY A 11 21.62 -11.27 25.64
C GLY A 11 20.51 -10.93 24.64
N ILE A 12 19.26 -10.83 25.08
CA ILE A 12 18.11 -10.53 24.24
C ILE A 12 18.07 -9.04 23.90
N VAL A 13 18.39 -8.17 24.84
CA VAL A 13 18.59 -6.75 24.58
C VAL A 13 19.74 -6.54 23.63
N ALA A 14 20.81 -7.35 23.70
CA ALA A 14 21.93 -7.29 22.77
C ALA A 14 21.56 -7.79 21.37
N VAL A 15 20.70 -8.80 21.21
CA VAL A 15 20.24 -9.29 19.90
C VAL A 15 19.22 -8.33 19.29
N ALA A 16 18.28 -7.81 20.09
CA ALA A 16 17.38 -6.74 19.62
C ALA A 16 18.15 -5.44 19.33
N ALA A 17 19.12 -5.08 20.17
CA ALA A 17 20.02 -3.95 19.94
C ALA A 17 20.97 -4.19 18.77
N ALA A 18 21.44 -5.42 18.53
CA ALA A 18 22.25 -5.78 17.37
C ALA A 18 21.42 -5.77 16.08
N GLY A 19 20.17 -6.28 16.13
CA GLY A 19 19.21 -6.18 15.02
C GLY A 19 18.86 -4.72 14.71
N ALA A 20 18.50 -3.94 15.71
CA ALA A 20 18.26 -2.50 15.58
C ALA A 20 19.54 -1.74 15.20
N GLY A 21 20.70 -2.16 15.72
CA GLY A 21 22.01 -1.63 15.36
C GLY A 21 22.40 -1.93 13.92
N LEU A 22 22.11 -3.12 13.41
CA LEU A 22 22.36 -3.50 12.00
C LEU A 22 21.41 -2.75 11.06
N VAL A 23 20.14 -2.62 11.41
CA VAL A 23 19.18 -1.80 10.67
C VAL A 23 19.56 -0.34 10.70
N TYR A 24 19.95 0.20 11.88
CA TYR A 24 20.42 1.56 12.03
C TYR A 24 21.75 1.81 11.28
N ALA A 25 22.68 0.87 11.33
CA ALA A 25 23.95 0.94 10.59
C ALA A 25 23.70 0.85 9.08
N ALA A 26 22.80 -0.03 8.62
CA ALA A 26 22.41 -0.14 7.23
C ALA A 26 21.69 1.15 6.74
N GLN A 27 20.79 1.71 7.55
CA GLN A 27 20.14 2.99 7.26
C GLN A 27 21.14 4.15 7.24
N LYS A 28 22.08 4.19 8.20
CA LYS A 28 23.11 5.23 8.26
C LYS A 28 24.09 5.14 7.09
N THR A 29 24.45 3.92 6.68
CA THR A 29 25.31 3.67 5.51
C THR A 29 24.57 4.01 4.22
N SER A 30 23.28 3.68 4.13
CA SER A 30 22.39 4.06 3.03
C SER A 30 22.25 5.58 2.96
N GLN A 31 21.95 6.23 4.08
CA GLN A 31 21.87 7.70 4.15
C GLN A 31 23.19 8.41 3.83
N GLN A 32 24.32 7.82 4.23
CA GLN A 32 25.64 8.36 3.87
C GLN A 32 25.96 8.17 2.38
N LYS A 33 25.58 7.02 1.79
CA LYS A 33 25.65 6.81 0.34
C LYS A 33 24.74 7.76 -0.42
N VAL A 34 23.50 7.93 0.02
CA VAL A 34 22.53 8.88 -0.54
C VAL A 34 23.06 10.31 -0.42
N LYS A 35 23.60 10.72 0.74
CA LYS A 35 24.23 12.04 0.92
C LYS A 35 25.48 12.23 0.04
N LYS A 36 26.25 11.17 -0.21
CA LYS A 36 27.42 11.24 -1.09
C LYS A 36 27.02 11.35 -2.56
N ILE A 37 26.00 10.62 -2.98
CA ILE A 37 25.38 10.72 -4.31
C ILE A 37 24.71 12.10 -4.46
N ALA A 38 23.99 12.57 -3.45
CA ALA A 38 23.33 13.87 -3.44
C ALA A 38 24.31 15.08 -3.52
N LYS A 39 25.57 14.92 -3.04
CA LYS A 39 26.62 15.94 -3.19
C LYS A 39 27.28 15.95 -4.56
N ALA A 40 27.19 14.86 -5.31
CA ALA A 40 27.87 14.69 -6.60
C ALA A 40 27.00 15.06 -7.82
N ALA A 41 25.70 15.27 -7.65
CA ALA A 41 24.80 15.62 -8.74
C ALA A 41 24.28 17.06 -8.58
N PRO A 42 24.25 17.87 -9.64
CA PRO A 42 23.59 19.17 -9.61
C PRO A 42 22.10 19.02 -9.32
N PRO A 43 21.46 20.02 -8.70
CA PRO A 43 20.01 19.98 -8.48
C PRO A 43 19.28 19.91 -9.83
N VAL A 44 18.49 18.87 -10.01
CA VAL A 44 17.62 18.72 -11.20
C VAL A 44 16.35 19.52 -10.96
N ASP A 45 16.04 20.46 -11.82
CA ASP A 45 14.76 21.14 -11.82
C ASP A 45 13.71 20.23 -12.47
N TYR A 46 12.97 19.50 -11.64
CA TYR A 46 11.93 18.58 -12.09
C TYR A 46 10.77 19.25 -12.82
N ARG A 47 10.64 20.58 -12.74
CA ARG A 47 9.58 21.34 -13.40
C ARG A 47 9.81 21.48 -14.91
N ASN A 48 11.04 21.27 -15.37
CA ASN A 48 11.43 21.42 -16.78
C ASN A 48 11.82 20.08 -17.45
N THR A 49 11.65 18.95 -16.78
CA THR A 49 11.89 17.65 -17.42
C THR A 49 10.68 17.23 -18.22
N GLU A 50 10.84 17.04 -19.53
CA GLU A 50 9.81 16.41 -20.35
C GLU A 50 9.44 15.05 -19.75
N ARG A 51 8.14 14.78 -19.69
CA ARG A 51 7.56 13.52 -19.19
C ARG A 51 8.30 12.34 -19.83
N GLY A 52 8.89 11.47 -19.00
CA GLY A 52 9.64 10.30 -19.47
C GLY A 52 11.15 10.49 -19.65
N LYS A 53 11.70 11.70 -19.52
CA LYS A 53 13.15 11.94 -19.50
C LYS A 53 13.67 11.97 -18.07
N TYR A 54 13.73 10.82 -17.43
CA TYR A 54 14.48 10.69 -16.19
C TYR A 54 15.93 10.45 -16.52
N GLU A 55 16.79 11.41 -16.16
CA GLU A 55 18.21 11.17 -16.28
C GLU A 55 18.63 10.08 -15.29
N LYS A 56 19.55 9.23 -15.72
CA LYS A 56 20.11 8.14 -14.94
C LYS A 56 20.68 8.58 -13.58
N ASN A 57 20.91 9.87 -13.43
CA ASN A 57 21.47 10.53 -12.25
C ASN A 57 20.44 11.38 -11.49
N SER A 58 19.16 11.35 -11.85
CA SER A 58 18.14 12.03 -11.09
C SER A 58 18.10 11.46 -9.68
N LYS A 59 17.93 12.31 -8.67
CA LYS A 59 18.00 11.94 -7.25
C LYS A 59 16.80 11.15 -6.76
N GLY A 60 15.96 10.64 -7.65
CA GLY A 60 14.88 9.75 -7.29
C GLY A 60 15.42 8.43 -6.77
N ILE A 61 14.92 7.97 -5.64
CA ILE A 61 15.09 6.59 -5.26
C ILE A 61 14.13 5.81 -6.14
N TYR A 62 14.70 5.07 -7.08
CA TYR A 62 13.90 4.24 -7.98
C TYR A 62 13.85 2.83 -7.41
N TYR A 63 12.67 2.44 -7.01
CA TYR A 63 12.41 1.08 -6.59
C TYR A 63 11.95 0.29 -7.81
N THR A 64 12.84 -0.49 -8.36
CA THR A 64 12.50 -1.37 -9.46
C THR A 64 13.01 -2.76 -9.16
N ASN A 65 12.17 -3.74 -9.37
CA ASN A 65 12.53 -5.15 -9.24
C ASN A 65 13.21 -5.69 -10.51
N GLY A 66 13.67 -4.84 -11.40
CA GLY A 66 14.25 -5.32 -12.63
C GLY A 66 14.63 -4.23 -13.61
N ASN A 67 13.89 -4.07 -14.69
CA ASN A 67 14.28 -3.25 -15.81
C ASN A 67 13.99 -1.76 -15.58
N TYR A 68 14.99 -1.05 -15.06
CA TYR A 68 14.92 0.39 -14.82
C TYR A 68 14.58 1.20 -16.10
N GLU A 69 15.12 0.82 -17.25
CA GLU A 69 14.84 1.53 -18.51
C GLU A 69 13.36 1.39 -18.91
N ALA A 70 12.77 0.21 -18.71
CA ALA A 70 11.35 0.02 -18.98
C ALA A 70 10.47 0.85 -18.03
N PHE A 71 10.90 1.00 -16.78
CA PHE A 71 10.23 1.82 -15.78
C PHE A 71 10.39 3.32 -16.06
N ALA A 72 11.60 3.79 -16.30
CA ALA A 72 11.90 5.22 -16.44
C ALA A 72 11.57 5.77 -17.83
N ARG A 73 11.62 4.93 -18.85
CA ARG A 73 11.42 5.27 -20.25
C ARG A 73 10.65 4.18 -20.97
N PRO A 74 9.37 3.98 -20.62
CA PRO A 74 8.57 2.95 -21.26
C PRO A 74 8.51 3.20 -22.76
N LYS A 75 8.75 2.15 -23.53
CA LYS A 75 8.62 2.19 -24.98
C LYS A 75 7.21 1.78 -25.33
N LYS A 76 6.60 2.50 -26.26
CA LYS A 76 5.29 2.13 -26.80
C LYS A 76 5.35 0.72 -27.39
N PRO A 77 4.55 -0.24 -26.91
CA PRO A 77 4.51 -1.58 -27.47
C PRO A 77 4.02 -1.57 -28.90
N GLU A 78 4.60 -2.45 -29.73
CA GLU A 78 4.14 -2.60 -31.12
C GLU A 78 2.70 -3.10 -31.16
N GLY A 79 1.88 -2.50 -32.01
CA GLY A 79 0.47 -2.83 -32.20
C GLY A 79 -0.44 -2.48 -31.04
N VAL A 80 0.01 -1.63 -30.09
CA VAL A 80 -0.84 -1.21 -28.96
C VAL A 80 -2.03 -0.37 -29.42
N ASP A 81 -1.88 0.38 -30.50
CA ASP A 81 -2.95 1.20 -31.07
C ASP A 81 -4.10 0.36 -31.67
N ASP A 82 -3.84 -0.90 -31.99
CA ASP A 82 -4.84 -1.82 -32.55
C ASP A 82 -5.54 -2.68 -31.48
N LYS A 83 -5.22 -2.45 -30.19
CA LYS A 83 -5.73 -3.25 -29.05
C LYS A 83 -6.73 -2.45 -28.24
N ASN A 84 -7.71 -3.16 -27.68
CA ASN A 84 -8.61 -2.62 -26.69
C ASN A 84 -8.38 -3.32 -25.33
N ALA A 85 -8.49 -2.56 -24.27
CA ALA A 85 -8.43 -3.06 -22.90
C ALA A 85 -9.80 -2.92 -22.25
N TYR A 86 -10.33 -4.03 -21.75
CA TYR A 86 -11.56 -4.06 -20.96
C TYR A 86 -11.19 -4.38 -19.52
N ILE A 87 -11.50 -3.46 -18.63
CA ILE A 87 -11.17 -3.55 -17.20
C ILE A 87 -12.47 -3.73 -16.43
N VAL A 88 -12.56 -4.81 -15.68
CA VAL A 88 -13.74 -5.15 -14.88
C VAL A 88 -13.60 -4.58 -13.48
N GLY A 89 -14.53 -3.71 -13.10
CA GLY A 89 -14.51 -2.94 -11.88
C GLY A 89 -13.67 -1.66 -11.98
N SER A 90 -13.87 -0.76 -11.03
CA SER A 90 -13.16 0.52 -10.94
C SER A 90 -12.50 0.76 -9.58
N GLY A 91 -12.13 -0.31 -8.87
CA GLY A 91 -11.34 -0.21 -7.65
C GLY A 91 -9.92 0.29 -7.90
N LEU A 92 -9.18 0.55 -6.84
CA LEU A 92 -7.82 1.13 -6.91
C LEU A 92 -6.89 0.39 -7.88
N ALA A 93 -6.89 -0.94 -7.86
CA ALA A 93 -6.06 -1.76 -8.76
C ALA A 93 -6.47 -1.63 -10.23
N ALA A 94 -7.77 -1.57 -10.50
CA ALA A 94 -8.32 -1.41 -11.84
C ALA A 94 -7.97 -0.01 -12.41
N LEU A 95 -8.18 1.04 -11.63
CA LEU A 95 -7.81 2.41 -12.00
C LEU A 95 -6.30 2.55 -12.21
N ALA A 96 -5.49 1.95 -11.32
CA ALA A 96 -4.03 1.92 -11.48
C ALA A 96 -3.62 1.22 -12.78
N THR A 97 -4.26 0.09 -13.11
CA THR A 97 -4.03 -0.62 -14.38
C THR A 97 -4.29 0.30 -15.58
N ALA A 98 -5.43 0.99 -15.60
CA ALA A 98 -5.76 1.95 -16.66
C ALA A 98 -4.72 3.08 -16.75
N CYS A 99 -4.31 3.63 -15.60
CA CYS A 99 -3.28 4.68 -15.58
C CYS A 99 -1.93 4.19 -16.14
N PHE A 100 -1.51 2.98 -15.81
CA PHE A 100 -0.29 2.40 -16.36
C PHE A 100 -0.41 2.08 -17.86
N LEU A 101 -1.58 1.65 -18.33
CA LEU A 101 -1.82 1.46 -19.77
C LEU A 101 -1.71 2.79 -20.53
N VAL A 102 -2.27 3.87 -19.99
CA VAL A 102 -2.15 5.23 -20.59
C VAL A 102 -0.71 5.72 -20.51
N ARG A 103 -0.11 5.71 -19.32
CA ARG A 103 1.19 6.34 -19.06
C ARG A 103 2.35 5.55 -19.66
N ASP A 104 2.41 4.26 -19.35
CA ASP A 104 3.57 3.40 -19.65
C ASP A 104 3.32 2.57 -20.91
N GLY A 105 2.12 2.00 -21.06
CA GLY A 105 1.70 1.29 -22.25
C GLY A 105 1.46 2.19 -23.45
N GLN A 106 1.28 3.49 -23.23
CA GLN A 106 0.98 4.49 -24.27
C GLN A 106 -0.21 4.06 -25.15
N MET A 107 -1.16 3.34 -24.54
CA MET A 107 -2.40 2.94 -25.19
C MET A 107 -3.31 4.16 -25.32
N PRO A 108 -3.97 4.38 -26.47
CA PRO A 108 -4.96 5.43 -26.60
C PRO A 108 -6.07 5.26 -25.55
N GLY A 109 -6.42 6.33 -24.83
CA GLY A 109 -7.44 6.26 -23.78
C GLY A 109 -8.80 5.77 -24.31
N SER A 110 -9.18 6.16 -25.53
CA SER A 110 -10.40 5.69 -26.21
C SER A 110 -10.45 4.17 -26.46
N HIS A 111 -9.33 3.47 -26.27
CA HIS A 111 -9.25 2.02 -26.38
C HIS A 111 -9.28 1.32 -25.00
N ILE A 112 -9.48 2.08 -23.94
CA ILE A 112 -9.54 1.55 -22.56
C ILE A 112 -10.96 1.75 -22.05
N HIS A 113 -11.62 0.66 -21.72
CA HIS A 113 -13.01 0.60 -21.26
C HIS A 113 -13.05 0.07 -19.84
N ILE A 114 -13.55 0.84 -18.89
CA ILE A 114 -13.72 0.44 -17.49
C ILE A 114 -15.21 0.18 -17.26
N LEU A 115 -15.54 -1.06 -16.89
CA LEU A 115 -16.89 -1.53 -16.65
C LEU A 115 -17.13 -1.65 -15.15
N GLU A 116 -18.00 -0.83 -14.60
CA GLU A 116 -18.27 -0.76 -13.15
C GLU A 116 -19.75 -1.02 -12.88
N ALA A 117 -20.02 -1.97 -12.01
CA ALA A 117 -21.38 -2.32 -11.62
C ALA A 117 -22.10 -1.24 -10.80
N MET A 118 -21.32 -0.41 -10.12
CA MET A 118 -21.86 0.68 -9.31
C MET A 118 -21.94 1.97 -10.13
N ASP A 119 -22.58 2.99 -9.55
CA ASP A 119 -22.67 4.34 -10.10
C ASP A 119 -21.45 5.23 -9.71
N VAL A 120 -20.53 4.71 -8.92
CA VAL A 120 -19.35 5.41 -8.41
C VAL A 120 -18.10 4.55 -8.54
N ALA A 121 -16.99 5.16 -8.93
CA ALA A 121 -15.69 4.52 -8.99
C ALA A 121 -15.08 4.37 -7.59
N GLY A 122 -14.06 3.49 -7.46
CA GLY A 122 -13.21 3.41 -6.29
C GLY A 122 -13.26 2.07 -5.56
N GLY A 123 -14.27 1.24 -5.78
CA GLY A 123 -14.42 -0.05 -5.10
C GLY A 123 -14.45 0.13 -3.59
N ALA A 124 -13.54 -0.53 -2.86
CA ALA A 124 -13.44 -0.38 -1.40
C ALA A 124 -12.95 1.01 -0.93
N CYS A 125 -12.44 1.83 -1.84
CA CYS A 125 -12.02 3.22 -1.60
C CYS A 125 -13.05 4.23 -2.10
N ASP A 126 -14.29 3.80 -2.40
CA ASP A 126 -15.36 4.71 -2.78
C ASP A 126 -15.77 5.63 -1.62
N GLY A 127 -16.44 6.70 -1.98
CA GLY A 127 -17.00 7.65 -1.04
C GLY A 127 -18.05 8.51 -1.73
N ILE A 128 -18.93 9.08 -0.92
CA ILE A 128 -19.95 10.01 -1.39
C ILE A 128 -20.00 11.25 -0.49
N PHE A 129 -20.40 12.34 -1.07
CA PHE A 129 -20.84 13.50 -0.32
C PHE A 129 -22.37 13.52 -0.24
N ASP A 130 -22.90 13.42 0.98
CA ASP A 130 -24.33 13.56 1.25
C ASP A 130 -24.57 14.91 1.94
N PRO A 131 -25.43 15.79 1.40
CA PRO A 131 -25.68 17.12 1.97
C PRO A 131 -26.15 17.10 3.43
N THR A 132 -26.75 16.00 3.88
CA THR A 132 -27.30 15.86 5.24
C THR A 132 -26.35 15.14 6.19
N ARG A 133 -25.43 14.31 5.67
CA ARG A 133 -24.52 13.46 6.44
C ARG A 133 -23.06 13.86 6.30
N GLY A 134 -22.73 14.69 5.32
CA GLY A 134 -21.37 15.05 4.97
C GLY A 134 -20.70 13.96 4.13
N TYR A 135 -19.38 13.83 4.30
CA TYR A 135 -18.59 12.83 3.59
C TYR A 135 -18.77 11.44 4.22
N VAL A 136 -19.16 10.47 3.41
CA VAL A 136 -19.35 9.08 3.81
C VAL A 136 -18.34 8.21 3.10
N MET A 137 -17.63 7.38 3.86
CA MET A 137 -16.65 6.42 3.35
C MET A 137 -16.78 5.08 4.06
N ARG A 138 -16.28 4.01 3.45
CA ARG A 138 -16.36 2.65 4.03
C ARG A 138 -15.45 2.45 5.25
N GLY A 139 -14.42 3.27 5.42
CA GLY A 139 -13.49 3.24 6.55
C GLY A 139 -12.22 4.02 6.27
N GLY A 140 -11.47 4.32 7.34
CA GLY A 140 -10.15 4.92 7.24
C GLY A 140 -9.17 3.98 6.51
N ARG A 141 -8.24 4.57 5.79
CA ARG A 141 -7.17 3.87 5.10
C ARG A 141 -5.88 4.63 5.36
N GLU A 142 -5.07 4.07 6.21
CA GLU A 142 -3.74 4.60 6.47
C GLU A 142 -2.80 4.25 5.32
N MET A 143 -1.83 5.11 5.15
CA MET A 143 -0.80 5.00 4.13
C MET A 143 0.56 4.84 4.78
N GLU A 144 1.55 4.45 4.00
CA GLU A 144 2.94 4.40 4.47
C GLU A 144 3.93 4.69 3.34
N ASN A 145 5.17 4.99 3.71
CA ASN A 145 6.16 5.47 2.74
C ASN A 145 6.65 4.41 1.74
N HIS A 146 6.38 3.13 2.01
CA HIS A 146 6.87 2.02 1.18
C HIS A 146 5.80 1.43 0.24
N PHE A 147 4.75 2.16 -0.04
CA PHE A 147 3.83 1.83 -1.12
C PHE A 147 4.39 2.31 -2.47
N GLU A 148 5.56 1.80 -2.85
CA GLU A 148 6.38 2.33 -3.95
C GLU A 148 5.63 2.38 -5.28
N CYS A 149 4.89 1.32 -5.64
CA CYS A 149 4.10 1.30 -6.88
C CYS A 149 2.99 2.36 -6.88
N LEU A 150 2.38 2.57 -5.70
CA LEU A 150 1.34 3.59 -5.53
C LEU A 150 1.93 4.99 -5.67
N TRP A 151 3.06 5.25 -5.01
CA TRP A 151 3.72 6.55 -5.08
C TRP A 151 4.34 6.82 -6.44
N ASP A 152 4.84 5.79 -7.13
CA ASP A 152 5.25 5.93 -8.53
C ASP A 152 4.08 6.35 -9.42
N LEU A 153 2.90 5.78 -9.22
CA LEU A 153 1.71 6.17 -9.94
C LEU A 153 1.34 7.62 -9.61
N PHE A 154 1.21 7.96 -8.33
CA PHE A 154 0.70 9.26 -7.91
C PHE A 154 1.64 10.44 -8.16
N ARG A 155 2.93 10.21 -8.41
CA ARG A 155 3.83 11.27 -8.92
C ARG A 155 3.44 11.78 -10.32
N SER A 156 2.66 11.03 -11.06
CA SER A 156 2.21 11.38 -12.42
C SER A 156 0.72 11.76 -12.49
N ILE A 157 -0.03 11.60 -11.42
CA ILE A 157 -1.43 12.01 -11.33
C ILE A 157 -1.49 13.46 -10.82
N PRO A 158 -2.05 14.41 -11.61
CA PRO A 158 -2.16 15.79 -11.18
C PRO A 158 -3.04 15.95 -9.94
N SER A 159 -2.65 16.87 -9.06
CA SER A 159 -3.51 17.35 -7.99
C SER A 159 -4.77 18.01 -8.55
N LEU A 160 -5.90 17.82 -7.91
CA LEU A 160 -7.15 18.54 -8.21
C LEU A 160 -7.22 19.92 -7.57
N GLU A 161 -6.36 20.20 -6.57
CA GLU A 161 -6.40 21.42 -5.77
C GLU A 161 -5.24 22.37 -6.05
N ILE A 162 -4.05 21.82 -6.35
CA ILE A 162 -2.82 22.59 -6.46
C ILE A 162 -2.30 22.49 -7.88
N GLU A 163 -2.38 23.59 -8.62
CA GLU A 163 -1.89 23.66 -10.00
C GLU A 163 -0.39 23.33 -10.06
N GLY A 164 -0.01 22.46 -10.99
CA GLY A 164 1.36 22.03 -11.20
C GLY A 164 1.92 21.04 -10.19
N ALA A 165 1.14 20.66 -9.17
CA ALA A 165 1.50 19.61 -8.22
C ALA A 165 0.91 18.25 -8.63
N SER A 166 1.53 17.17 -8.13
CA SER A 166 0.98 15.84 -8.19
C SER A 166 0.29 15.47 -6.86
N VAL A 167 -0.49 14.40 -6.88
CA VAL A 167 -1.06 13.81 -5.65
C VAL A 167 0.04 13.38 -4.67
N LEU A 168 1.18 12.90 -5.19
CA LEU A 168 2.34 12.57 -4.35
C LEU A 168 2.92 13.81 -3.67
N ASP A 169 2.98 14.94 -4.36
CA ASP A 169 3.46 16.20 -3.78
C ASP A 169 2.58 16.64 -2.62
N GLU A 170 1.25 16.60 -2.78
CA GLU A 170 0.31 16.93 -1.71
C GLU A 170 0.49 16.02 -0.49
N TYR A 171 0.59 14.72 -0.73
CA TYR A 171 0.82 13.73 0.33
C TYR A 171 2.14 14.01 1.07
N TYR A 172 3.22 14.27 0.33
CA TYR A 172 4.53 14.54 0.89
C TYR A 172 4.53 15.82 1.73
N TRP A 173 3.96 16.90 1.22
CA TRP A 173 3.93 18.19 1.92
C TRP A 173 3.08 18.11 3.17
N LEU A 174 1.89 17.52 3.09
CA LEU A 174 1.02 17.34 4.25
C LEU A 174 1.73 16.59 5.38
N ASN A 175 2.29 15.42 5.08
CA ASN A 175 2.90 14.59 6.12
C ASN A 175 4.27 15.12 6.60
N LYS A 176 4.85 16.10 5.92
CA LYS A 176 6.02 16.84 6.37
C LYS A 176 5.67 17.98 7.32
N GLU A 177 4.59 18.68 7.02
CA GLU A 177 4.13 19.84 7.81
C GLU A 177 3.35 19.40 9.04
N ASP A 178 2.55 18.35 8.92
CA ASP A 178 1.73 17.76 9.98
C ASP A 178 2.04 16.27 10.12
N PRO A 179 3.16 15.89 10.74
CA PRO A 179 3.51 14.50 10.96
C PRO A 179 2.47 13.84 11.86
N ASN A 180 1.99 12.68 11.44
CA ASN A 180 1.06 11.94 12.27
C ASN A 180 1.71 11.55 13.61
N TYR A 181 1.09 11.99 14.69
CA TYR A 181 1.43 11.60 16.05
C TYR A 181 0.15 11.58 16.88
N SER A 182 -0.30 10.38 17.20
CA SER A 182 -1.52 10.18 17.98
C SER A 182 -1.31 9.04 18.96
N LEU A 183 -1.48 9.30 20.25
CA LEU A 183 -1.49 8.21 21.22
C LEU A 183 -2.70 7.32 20.95
N CYS A 184 -2.41 6.09 20.54
CA CYS A 184 -3.41 5.07 20.40
C CYS A 184 -4.03 4.76 21.75
N ARG A 185 -5.30 5.10 21.92
CA ARG A 185 -6.05 4.61 23.06
C ARG A 185 -6.58 3.21 22.75
N ALA A 186 -5.87 2.19 23.21
CA ALA A 186 -6.37 0.84 23.17
C ALA A 186 -7.44 0.65 24.26
N THR A 187 -8.53 0.01 23.92
CA THR A 187 -9.62 -0.26 24.85
C THR A 187 -9.91 -1.75 24.94
N GLU A 188 -10.31 -2.19 26.12
CA GLU A 188 -10.79 -3.54 26.41
C GLU A 188 -12.17 -3.49 27.09
N ASN A 189 -12.80 -4.60 27.36
CA ASN A 189 -14.06 -4.69 28.10
C ASN A 189 -15.14 -3.69 27.67
N ARG A 190 -15.28 -3.46 26.34
CA ARG A 190 -16.26 -2.53 25.75
C ARG A 190 -16.00 -1.04 26.02
N GLY A 191 -14.74 -0.64 26.05
CA GLY A 191 -14.34 0.76 26.08
C GLY A 191 -13.59 1.20 27.32
N GLU A 192 -13.27 0.30 28.22
CA GLU A 192 -12.32 0.56 29.31
C GLU A 192 -10.93 0.77 28.74
N ASP A 193 -10.16 1.66 29.37
CA ASP A 193 -8.76 1.88 28.98
C ASP A 193 -7.92 0.66 29.28
N ALA A 194 -7.25 0.10 28.29
CA ALA A 194 -6.37 -1.06 28.44
C ALA A 194 -5.03 -0.72 29.13
N HIS A 195 -4.78 0.54 29.50
CA HIS A 195 -3.59 1.01 30.22
C HIS A 195 -2.27 0.48 29.65
N THR A 196 -2.16 0.45 28.32
CA THR A 196 -0.99 -0.09 27.61
C THR A 196 0.29 0.73 27.84
N ASP A 197 0.17 2.04 28.16
CA ASP A 197 1.29 2.98 28.33
C ASP A 197 2.29 2.95 27.15
N GLY A 198 1.82 2.60 25.95
CA GLY A 198 2.68 2.43 24.77
C GLY A 198 3.60 1.21 24.83
N LYS A 199 3.34 0.26 25.73
CA LYS A 199 4.14 -0.95 25.89
C LYS A 199 3.43 -2.14 25.26
N PHE A 200 4.20 -3.11 24.80
CA PHE A 200 3.66 -4.32 24.19
C PHE A 200 3.36 -5.44 25.22
N ASN A 201 3.95 -5.38 26.42
CA ASN A 201 3.81 -6.36 27.49
C ASN A 201 3.97 -7.82 27.01
N LEU A 202 4.78 -8.01 25.97
CA LEU A 202 5.07 -9.31 25.42
C LEU A 202 6.12 -10.00 26.30
N SER A 203 5.84 -11.23 26.74
CA SER A 203 6.76 -12.01 27.52
C SER A 203 8.01 -12.39 26.72
N GLN A 204 9.06 -12.85 27.41
CA GLN A 204 10.24 -13.36 26.73
C GLN A 204 9.90 -14.56 25.84
N LYS A 205 8.98 -15.43 26.28
CA LYS A 205 8.51 -16.57 25.51
C LYS A 205 7.74 -16.09 24.27
N GLY A 206 6.81 -15.16 24.43
CA GLY A 206 6.07 -14.57 23.31
C GLY A 206 6.99 -13.90 22.29
N CYS A 207 8.04 -13.18 22.72
CA CYS A 207 9.06 -12.66 21.81
C CYS A 207 9.76 -13.77 21.02
N MET A 208 10.06 -14.91 21.67
CA MET A 208 10.68 -16.06 20.99
C MET A 208 9.72 -16.71 19.97
N GLU A 209 8.43 -16.76 20.27
CA GLU A 209 7.42 -17.29 19.36
C GLU A 209 7.25 -16.40 18.12
N VAL A 210 7.22 -15.09 18.29
CA VAL A 210 7.22 -14.13 17.17
C VAL A 210 8.47 -14.32 16.31
N MET A 211 9.65 -14.45 16.92
CA MET A 211 10.89 -14.72 16.19
C MET A 211 10.85 -16.08 15.48
N LYS A 212 10.29 -17.11 16.11
CA LYS A 212 10.12 -18.42 15.50
C LYS A 212 9.21 -18.35 14.28
N LEU A 213 8.06 -17.66 14.37
CA LEU A 213 7.17 -17.46 13.23
C LEU A 213 7.91 -16.78 12.08
N PHE A 214 8.65 -15.70 12.37
CA PHE A 214 9.41 -14.97 11.37
C PHE A 214 10.43 -15.84 10.62
N MET A 215 11.06 -16.79 11.33
CA MET A 215 12.10 -17.69 10.80
C MET A 215 11.55 -18.99 10.20
N THR A 216 10.28 -19.34 10.45
CA THR A 216 9.66 -20.56 9.93
C THR A 216 9.51 -20.45 8.40
N LYS A 217 9.71 -21.54 7.68
CA LYS A 217 9.52 -21.58 6.23
C LYS A 217 8.04 -21.40 5.89
N ASP A 218 7.77 -20.81 4.73
CA ASP A 218 6.40 -20.55 4.28
C ASP A 218 5.60 -21.85 4.11
N GLU A 219 6.26 -22.88 3.57
CA GLU A 219 5.64 -24.21 3.36
C GLU A 219 5.16 -24.86 4.65
N ASP A 220 5.85 -24.59 5.77
CA ASP A 220 5.50 -25.14 7.08
C ASP A 220 4.29 -24.40 7.73
N LEU A 221 3.81 -23.34 7.10
CA LEU A 221 2.72 -22.48 7.58
C LEU A 221 1.46 -22.52 6.74
N TYR A 222 1.45 -23.23 5.60
CA TYR A 222 0.31 -23.21 4.67
C TYR A 222 -1.02 -23.59 5.30
N ASP A 223 -1.01 -24.58 6.17
CA ASP A 223 -2.22 -25.12 6.82
C ASP A 223 -2.32 -24.70 8.30
N LYS A 224 -1.59 -23.67 8.71
CA LYS A 224 -1.58 -23.23 10.11
C LYS A 224 -2.31 -21.91 10.31
N THR A 225 -3.05 -21.85 11.41
CA THR A 225 -3.63 -20.62 11.93
C THR A 225 -2.66 -19.93 12.90
N ILE A 226 -2.96 -18.70 13.25
CA ILE A 226 -2.17 -17.94 14.24
C ILE A 226 -2.21 -18.63 15.61
N GLU A 227 -3.35 -19.19 16.00
CA GLU A 227 -3.50 -19.93 17.25
C GLU A 227 -2.75 -21.27 17.29
N ASP A 228 -2.34 -21.81 16.13
CA ASP A 228 -1.49 -23.01 16.05
C ASP A 228 -0.01 -22.71 16.32
N VAL A 229 0.39 -21.45 16.27
CA VAL A 229 1.82 -21.06 16.35
C VAL A 229 2.16 -20.20 17.54
N PHE A 230 1.17 -19.66 18.25
CA PHE A 230 1.34 -18.87 19.45
C PHE A 230 0.63 -19.47 20.64
N ASP A 231 1.23 -19.32 21.79
CA ASP A 231 0.61 -19.66 23.07
C ASP A 231 -0.30 -18.52 23.56
N GLU A 232 -1.22 -18.84 24.49
CA GLU A 232 -2.24 -17.93 25.03
C GLU A 232 -1.65 -16.60 25.55
N GLU A 233 -0.45 -16.64 26.13
CA GLU A 233 0.20 -15.43 26.66
C GLU A 233 0.52 -14.36 25.60
N VAL A 234 0.63 -14.75 24.31
CA VAL A 234 0.80 -13.78 23.22
C VAL A 234 -0.51 -13.05 22.97
N PHE A 235 -1.63 -13.78 23.03
CA PHE A 235 -2.96 -13.20 22.81
C PHE A 235 -3.41 -12.29 23.96
N ASP A 236 -2.90 -12.50 25.16
CA ASP A 236 -3.14 -11.65 26.33
C ASP A 236 -2.23 -10.41 26.37
N SER A 237 -1.28 -10.30 25.44
CA SER A 237 -0.36 -9.17 25.38
C SER A 237 -0.97 -7.94 24.71
N THR A 238 -0.54 -6.75 25.13
CA THR A 238 -0.90 -5.51 24.43
C THR A 238 -0.30 -5.42 23.03
N PHE A 239 0.76 -6.18 22.73
CA PHE A 239 1.26 -6.35 21.38
C PHE A 239 0.18 -6.93 20.45
N TRP A 240 -0.49 -8.04 20.88
CA TRP A 240 -1.56 -8.63 20.09
C TRP A 240 -2.75 -7.69 19.94
N LEU A 241 -3.11 -6.96 21.00
CA LEU A 241 -4.17 -5.96 20.95
C LEU A 241 -3.91 -4.90 19.89
N TYR A 242 -2.69 -4.33 19.82
CA TYR A 242 -2.31 -3.38 18.78
C TYR A 242 -2.30 -4.03 17.40
N TRP A 243 -1.66 -5.20 17.29
CA TRP A 243 -1.49 -5.87 16.01
C TRP A 243 -2.82 -6.25 15.36
N ARG A 244 -3.70 -6.91 16.12
CA ARG A 244 -5.02 -7.30 15.63
C ARG A 244 -5.90 -6.10 15.27
N THR A 245 -5.82 -5.03 16.02
CA THR A 245 -6.59 -3.80 15.77
C THR A 245 -6.09 -3.08 14.52
N MET A 246 -4.77 -2.95 14.38
CA MET A 246 -4.15 -2.24 13.26
C MET A 246 -4.36 -2.97 11.94
N PHE A 247 -4.15 -4.28 11.93
CA PHE A 247 -4.14 -5.09 10.70
C PHE A 247 -5.35 -5.99 10.54
N ALA A 248 -6.35 -5.88 11.43
CA ALA A 248 -7.58 -6.66 11.41
C ALA A 248 -7.37 -8.18 11.45
N PHE A 249 -6.38 -8.64 12.21
CA PHE A 249 -6.14 -10.06 12.44
C PHE A 249 -7.05 -10.64 13.51
N GLU A 250 -7.40 -11.91 13.35
CA GLU A 250 -8.03 -12.76 14.33
C GLU A 250 -7.20 -14.04 14.52
N ASN A 251 -7.38 -14.73 15.67
CA ASN A 251 -6.56 -15.89 16.04
C ASN A 251 -6.63 -17.04 15.01
N TRP A 252 -7.77 -17.18 14.35
CA TRP A 252 -8.03 -18.20 13.33
C TRP A 252 -7.53 -17.84 11.91
N HIS A 253 -6.97 -16.66 11.73
CA HIS A 253 -6.37 -16.27 10.45
C HIS A 253 -5.08 -17.04 10.16
N SER A 254 -4.63 -17.01 8.90
CA SER A 254 -3.42 -17.70 8.47
C SER A 254 -2.16 -17.18 9.16
N ALA A 255 -1.39 -18.12 9.74
CA ALA A 255 -0.08 -17.83 10.30
C ALA A 255 0.92 -17.36 9.24
N LEU A 256 0.81 -17.86 8.00
CA LEU A 256 1.63 -17.40 6.89
C LEU A 256 1.35 -15.93 6.57
N GLU A 257 0.08 -15.55 6.50
CA GLU A 257 -0.28 -14.17 6.24
C GLU A 257 0.25 -13.24 7.32
N MET A 258 0.11 -13.60 8.59
CA MET A 258 0.69 -12.83 9.69
C MET A 258 2.21 -12.71 9.56
N LYS A 259 2.91 -13.79 9.19
CA LYS A 259 4.36 -13.74 8.93
C LYS A 259 4.72 -12.75 7.82
N LEU A 260 3.97 -12.76 6.70
CA LEU A 260 4.20 -11.84 5.59
C LEU A 260 3.96 -10.39 6.00
N TYR A 261 2.97 -10.14 6.84
CA TYR A 261 2.75 -8.82 7.44
C TYR A 261 3.90 -8.41 8.36
N PHE A 262 4.44 -9.31 9.19
CA PHE A 262 5.64 -9.00 9.96
C PHE A 262 6.82 -8.63 9.09
N GLN A 263 7.07 -9.36 8.03
CA GLN A 263 8.15 -9.05 7.08
C GLN A 263 7.94 -7.70 6.40
N ARG A 264 6.70 -7.38 6.07
CA ARG A 264 6.34 -6.14 5.38
C ARG A 264 6.38 -4.93 6.30
N PHE A 265 5.95 -5.07 7.55
CA PHE A 265 5.74 -3.96 8.47
C PHE A 265 6.66 -3.95 9.69
N ILE A 266 7.72 -4.76 9.70
CA ILE A 266 8.64 -4.84 10.85
C ILE A 266 9.23 -3.48 11.25
N HIS A 267 9.46 -2.61 10.29
CA HIS A 267 10.00 -1.28 10.52
C HIS A 267 8.98 -0.30 11.13
N HIS A 268 7.70 -0.67 11.18
CA HIS A 268 6.63 0.11 11.78
C HIS A 268 6.21 -0.35 13.18
N ILE A 269 6.73 -1.49 13.66
CA ILE A 269 6.31 -2.07 14.95
C ILE A 269 6.45 -1.04 16.10
N SER A 270 7.53 -0.28 16.13
CA SER A 270 7.75 0.74 17.17
C SER A 270 6.74 1.90 17.14
N GLY A 271 6.11 2.13 16.01
CA GLY A 271 5.12 3.19 15.81
C GLY A 271 3.66 2.74 15.96
N LEU A 272 3.41 1.49 16.33
CA LEU A 272 2.05 1.00 16.55
C LEU A 272 1.31 1.73 17.69
N PRO A 273 1.97 2.07 18.82
CA PRO A 273 1.28 2.74 19.93
C PRO A 273 0.91 4.20 19.67
N ASP A 274 1.58 4.89 18.76
CA ASP A 274 1.41 6.33 18.50
C ASP A 274 1.10 6.67 17.04
N PHE A 275 0.91 5.68 16.19
CA PHE A 275 0.69 5.81 14.74
C PHE A 275 1.76 6.60 13.98
N SER A 276 2.91 6.88 14.58
CA SER A 276 3.97 7.69 13.96
C SER A 276 4.50 7.11 12.64
N ALA A 277 4.34 5.80 12.47
CA ALA A 277 4.70 5.10 11.25
C ALA A 277 3.70 5.31 10.10
N LEU A 278 2.46 5.63 10.41
CA LEU A 278 1.38 5.76 9.44
C LEU A 278 1.29 7.19 8.92
N LYS A 279 0.77 7.31 7.71
CA LYS A 279 0.58 8.55 6.98
C LYS A 279 -0.86 8.66 6.51
N PHE A 280 -1.31 9.88 6.32
CA PHE A 280 -2.66 10.16 5.88
C PHE A 280 -2.68 11.03 4.64
N THR A 281 -3.75 10.93 3.88
CA THR A 281 -4.13 11.89 2.86
C THR A 281 -4.91 13.05 3.50
N ARG A 282 -5.00 14.19 2.81
CA ARG A 282 -5.72 15.38 3.33
C ARG A 282 -7.20 15.10 3.58
N TYR A 283 -7.81 14.39 2.65
CA TYR A 283 -9.19 13.94 2.72
C TYR A 283 -9.22 12.42 2.79
N ASN A 284 -10.41 11.82 2.72
CA ASN A 284 -10.53 10.38 2.57
C ASN A 284 -9.95 9.92 1.21
N GLN A 285 -9.79 8.61 1.02
CA GLN A 285 -9.14 8.07 -0.17
C GLN A 285 -9.92 8.30 -1.45
N TYR A 286 -11.23 8.49 -1.36
CA TYR A 286 -12.03 8.79 -2.55
C TYR A 286 -11.65 10.14 -3.15
N GLU A 287 -11.69 11.20 -2.35
CA GLU A 287 -11.34 12.55 -2.80
C GLU A 287 -9.84 12.69 -3.09
N SER A 288 -8.99 12.09 -2.25
CA SER A 288 -7.55 12.30 -2.38
C SER A 288 -6.86 11.43 -3.43
N LEU A 289 -7.41 10.27 -3.75
CA LEU A 289 -6.76 9.29 -4.63
C LEU A 289 -7.64 8.90 -5.82
N ILE A 290 -8.89 8.52 -5.58
CA ILE A 290 -9.77 7.97 -6.62
C ILE A 290 -10.20 9.06 -7.61
N LEU A 291 -10.67 10.19 -7.14
CA LEU A 291 -11.11 11.29 -8.00
C LEU A 291 -9.97 11.83 -8.89
N PRO A 292 -8.75 12.08 -8.39
CA PRO A 292 -7.64 12.47 -9.25
C PRO A 292 -7.31 11.44 -10.33
N MET A 293 -7.31 10.14 -9.99
CA MET A 293 -7.08 9.07 -10.97
C MET A 293 -8.18 9.05 -12.04
N LYS A 294 -9.45 9.10 -11.59
CA LYS A 294 -10.59 9.14 -12.49
C LYS A 294 -10.49 10.32 -13.46
N LYS A 295 -10.24 11.52 -12.94
CA LYS A 295 -10.06 12.72 -13.76
C LYS A 295 -8.91 12.58 -14.76
N TYR A 296 -7.75 12.07 -14.31
CA TYR A 296 -6.60 11.81 -15.18
C TYR A 296 -6.96 10.87 -16.34
N LEU A 297 -7.74 9.82 -16.06
CA LEU A 297 -8.16 8.84 -17.05
C LEU A 297 -9.21 9.44 -18.02
N GLU A 298 -10.18 10.19 -17.52
CA GLU A 298 -11.17 10.89 -18.34
C GLU A 298 -10.49 11.90 -19.28
N ASP A 299 -9.51 12.65 -18.79
CA ASP A 299 -8.73 13.59 -19.59
C ASP A 299 -7.89 12.88 -20.67
N ALA A 300 -7.49 11.64 -20.41
CA ALA A 300 -6.83 10.80 -21.40
C ALA A 300 -7.80 10.16 -22.41
N GLY A 301 -9.11 10.31 -22.23
CA GLY A 301 -10.15 9.75 -23.09
C GLY A 301 -10.55 8.32 -22.76
N VAL A 302 -10.27 7.85 -21.53
CA VAL A 302 -10.71 6.51 -21.07
C VAL A 302 -12.23 6.51 -20.86
N GLU A 303 -12.88 5.46 -21.33
CA GLU A 303 -14.33 5.30 -21.23
C GLU A 303 -14.70 4.61 -19.91
N PHE A 304 -15.56 5.25 -19.12
CA PHE A 304 -16.18 4.66 -17.92
C PHE A 304 -17.62 4.29 -18.22
N GLN A 305 -17.96 3.03 -18.04
CA GLN A 305 -19.33 2.50 -18.14
C GLN A 305 -19.80 2.06 -16.75
N PHE A 306 -20.48 2.97 -16.06
CA PHE A 306 -21.09 2.71 -14.77
C PHE A 306 -22.41 1.95 -14.92
N ASN A 307 -22.91 1.40 -13.82
CA ASN A 307 -24.12 0.57 -13.80
C ASN A 307 -24.05 -0.62 -14.78
N THR A 308 -22.84 -1.13 -14.99
CA THR A 308 -22.56 -2.20 -15.95
C THR A 308 -21.89 -3.36 -15.23
N GLU A 309 -22.67 -4.39 -14.92
CA GLU A 309 -22.14 -5.60 -14.30
C GLU A 309 -21.61 -6.56 -15.35
N VAL A 310 -20.36 -7.00 -15.21
CA VAL A 310 -19.80 -8.09 -16.02
C VAL A 310 -20.21 -9.43 -15.42
N THR A 311 -21.05 -10.18 -16.13
CA THR A 311 -21.59 -11.45 -15.66
C THR A 311 -20.77 -12.66 -16.11
N ASN A 312 -20.07 -12.56 -17.23
CA ASN A 312 -19.23 -13.65 -17.72
C ASN A 312 -18.19 -13.18 -18.73
N VAL A 313 -17.09 -13.91 -18.83
CA VAL A 313 -16.06 -13.78 -19.86
C VAL A 313 -15.87 -15.14 -20.53
N ILE A 314 -16.12 -15.23 -21.82
CA ILE A 314 -15.91 -16.45 -22.61
C ILE A 314 -14.50 -16.45 -23.17
N PHE A 315 -13.80 -17.55 -22.92
CA PHE A 315 -12.47 -17.80 -23.44
C PHE A 315 -12.50 -18.86 -24.53
N ASP A 316 -11.64 -18.69 -25.52
CA ASP A 316 -11.34 -19.69 -26.56
C ASP A 316 -9.84 -19.99 -26.54
N ILE A 317 -9.44 -21.06 -27.20
CA ILE A 317 -8.04 -21.42 -27.39
C ILE A 317 -7.67 -21.19 -28.84
N LYS A 318 -6.83 -20.20 -29.11
CA LYS A 318 -6.27 -19.92 -30.44
C LYS A 318 -4.76 -20.09 -30.38
N ASP A 319 -4.23 -20.94 -31.23
CA ASP A 319 -2.78 -21.24 -31.30
C ASP A 319 -2.19 -21.65 -29.94
N GLY A 320 -2.93 -22.42 -29.14
CA GLY A 320 -2.52 -22.88 -27.82
C GLY A 320 -2.56 -21.79 -26.71
N LYS A 321 -3.07 -20.59 -27.01
CA LYS A 321 -3.23 -19.49 -26.06
C LYS A 321 -4.70 -19.28 -25.71
N LYS A 322 -4.96 -19.00 -24.44
CA LYS A 322 -6.30 -18.55 -24.00
C LYS A 322 -6.54 -17.13 -24.48
N VAL A 323 -7.64 -16.93 -25.19
CA VAL A 323 -8.07 -15.63 -25.71
C VAL A 323 -9.45 -15.32 -25.14
N ALA A 324 -9.63 -14.17 -24.54
CA ALA A 324 -10.94 -13.67 -24.16
C ALA A 324 -11.66 -13.22 -25.44
N CYS A 325 -12.76 -13.91 -25.78
CA CYS A 325 -13.47 -13.69 -27.05
C CYS A 325 -14.73 -12.86 -26.88
N LEU A 326 -15.39 -12.96 -25.74
CA LEU A 326 -16.68 -12.31 -25.51
C LEU A 326 -16.84 -11.99 -24.03
N LEU A 327 -17.34 -10.81 -23.76
CA LEU A 327 -17.67 -10.35 -22.42
C LEU A 327 -19.17 -10.06 -22.37
N TYR A 328 -19.86 -10.68 -21.40
CA TYR A 328 -21.26 -10.45 -21.17
C TYR A 328 -21.45 -9.42 -20.06
N THR A 329 -22.31 -8.45 -20.32
CA THR A 329 -22.70 -7.45 -19.35
C THR A 329 -24.22 -7.46 -19.14
N SER A 330 -24.67 -7.09 -17.97
CA SER A 330 -26.06 -6.75 -17.70
C SER A 330 -26.13 -5.34 -17.08
N PRO A 331 -27.25 -4.64 -17.24
CA PRO A 331 -27.55 -3.43 -16.46
C PRO A 331 -27.47 -3.76 -14.96
N SER A 332 -27.02 -2.80 -14.16
CA SER A 332 -26.98 -2.96 -12.71
C SER A 332 -28.36 -3.30 -12.14
N PRO A 333 -28.43 -4.17 -11.10
CA PRO A 333 -29.71 -4.49 -10.42
C PRO A 333 -30.49 -3.29 -9.88
N ARG A 334 -29.85 -2.13 -9.79
CA ARG A 334 -30.54 -0.89 -9.36
C ARG A 334 -31.56 -0.36 -10.38
N ASP A 335 -31.43 -0.78 -11.63
CA ASP A 335 -32.35 -0.34 -12.71
C ASP A 335 -33.53 -1.32 -12.89
N MET A 336 -33.55 -2.38 -12.12
CA MET A 336 -34.65 -3.33 -12.07
C MET A 336 -35.55 -3.11 -10.86
#